data_b67d5a4efc695f054425fb92807bbd9a
#
_entry.id   b67d5a4efc695f054425fb92807bbd9a
#
_cell.length_a   1.000
_cell.length_b   1.000
_cell.length_c   1.000
_cell.angle_alpha   90.00
_cell.angle_beta   90.00
_cell.angle_gamma   90.00
#
_symmetry.space_group_name_H-M   'P 1'
#
loop_
_entity.id
_entity.type
_entity.pdbx_description
1 polymer ?
#
loop_
_entity_poly.entity_id
_entity_poly.type
_entity_poly.pdbx_seq_one_letter_code
_entity_poly.pdbx_strand_id
1 'polypeptide(L)'
;MKFYKEEIFYIIAAFLFGVTLMLVILQIIFPADMKKEAPQKQVASWQIESIDTMKFSRDAAGQGLTDKSYPAEVNKQIAEIASTGANYVAIDTPYDPQFLPVLKLWVQTARFYGLHVWFRGNLSGWEGWFNYPQITEQEHIEKTREFILNNPSLFQDGDIFTSCPECENGAHLNIGDSNAVAAYRVFLITEYNSDNEAFAKIGKKVNNGYFSMNADVAHAVMDRATTQELGGIVVIDHYVPTPQDLMEGVESIADSSGGKVVLGEFGAPIPDLNGTMTDAQQSAWLEQSLTLLTTAKVLQGVNYWVSKGGSTALWNDDDTPKPAVAVLTKYYKNTL
;
A
#
# COMPACT_ATOMS: atom_id res chain seq x y z
N MET A 1 27.19 -64.52 -23.22
CA MET A 1 26.56 -63.78 -22.08
C MET A 1 27.51 -62.99 -21.19
N LYS A 2 28.84 -63.13 -21.28
CA LYS A 2 29.81 -62.32 -20.52
C LYS A 2 30.10 -60.95 -21.12
N PHE A 3 30.16 -60.84 -22.46
CA PHE A 3 30.44 -59.58 -23.18
C PHE A 3 29.41 -58.47 -22.96
N TYR A 4 28.12 -58.80 -22.81
CA TYR A 4 27.06 -57.83 -22.62
C TYR A 4 27.08 -57.15 -21.22
N LYS A 5 27.68 -57.75 -20.21
CA LYS A 5 27.77 -57.16 -18.89
C LYS A 5 28.85 -56.10 -18.76
N GLU A 6 29.94 -56.24 -19.51
CA GLU A 6 31.05 -55.28 -19.51
C GLU A 6 30.67 -53.98 -20.25
N GLU A 7 29.99 -54.10 -21.40
CA GLU A 7 29.51 -52.92 -22.13
C GLU A 7 28.48 -52.12 -21.35
N ILE A 8 27.53 -52.78 -20.65
CA ILE A 8 26.56 -52.11 -19.77
C ILE A 8 27.28 -51.42 -18.63
N PHE A 9 28.33 -52.01 -18.05
CA PHE A 9 29.09 -51.41 -16.98
C PHE A 9 29.79 -50.13 -17.45
N TYR A 10 30.40 -50.12 -18.63
CA TYR A 10 31.05 -48.92 -19.19
C TYR A 10 30.07 -47.82 -19.54
N ILE A 11 28.88 -48.15 -20.01
CA ILE A 11 27.82 -47.17 -20.31
C ILE A 11 27.31 -46.51 -19.02
N ILE A 12 27.10 -47.31 -17.95
CA ILE A 12 26.66 -46.78 -16.64
C ILE A 12 27.76 -45.91 -16.02
N ALA A 13 29.03 -46.36 -16.08
CA ALA A 13 30.17 -45.63 -15.59
C ALA A 13 30.38 -44.28 -16.32
N ALA A 14 30.24 -44.24 -17.64
CA ALA A 14 30.29 -43.04 -18.45
C ALA A 14 29.12 -42.07 -18.13
N PHE A 15 27.93 -42.60 -17.93
CA PHE A 15 26.78 -41.79 -17.55
C PHE A 15 26.94 -41.16 -16.16
N LEU A 16 27.37 -41.95 -15.17
CA LEU A 16 27.66 -41.46 -13.83
C LEU A 16 28.77 -40.40 -13.81
N PHE A 17 29.84 -40.62 -14.60
CA PHE A 17 30.94 -39.66 -14.74
C PHE A 17 30.45 -38.34 -15.39
N GLY A 18 29.60 -38.44 -16.43
CA GLY A 18 28.99 -37.29 -17.08
C GLY A 18 28.09 -36.47 -16.14
N VAL A 19 27.27 -37.17 -15.32
CA VAL A 19 26.41 -36.51 -14.30
C VAL A 19 27.25 -35.85 -13.22
N THR A 20 28.31 -36.51 -12.74
CA THR A 20 29.19 -35.93 -11.72
C THR A 20 29.93 -34.71 -12.26
N LEU A 21 30.43 -34.78 -13.50
CA LEU A 21 31.12 -33.65 -14.14
C LEU A 21 30.14 -32.47 -14.34
N MET A 22 28.90 -32.72 -14.74
CA MET A 22 27.88 -31.71 -14.88
C MET A 22 27.54 -31.04 -13.53
N LEU A 23 27.45 -31.82 -12.45
CA LEU A 23 27.23 -31.28 -11.10
C LEU A 23 28.41 -30.43 -10.61
N VAL A 24 29.66 -30.82 -10.92
CA VAL A 24 30.82 -30.03 -10.58
C VAL A 24 30.88 -28.74 -11.41
N ILE A 25 30.55 -28.79 -12.70
CA ILE A 25 30.46 -27.61 -13.55
C ILE A 25 29.36 -26.67 -13.06
N LEU A 26 28.20 -27.19 -12.67
CA LEU A 26 27.13 -26.40 -12.06
C LEU A 26 27.56 -25.74 -10.75
N GLN A 27 28.35 -26.41 -9.92
CA GLN A 27 28.91 -25.81 -8.68
C GLN A 27 29.99 -24.74 -8.96
N ILE A 28 30.74 -24.84 -10.07
CA ILE A 28 31.71 -23.83 -10.48
C ILE A 28 31.02 -22.61 -11.11
N ILE A 29 29.96 -22.83 -11.88
CA ILE A 29 29.19 -21.76 -12.55
C ILE A 29 28.23 -21.07 -11.54
N PHE A 30 27.70 -21.83 -10.57
CA PHE A 30 26.86 -21.34 -9.50
C PHE A 30 27.50 -21.72 -8.16
N PRO A 31 28.55 -21.01 -7.70
CA PRO A 31 29.12 -21.27 -6.38
C PRO A 31 28.04 -21.12 -5.30
N ALA A 32 28.02 -22.06 -4.36
CA ALA A 32 27.05 -22.11 -3.27
C ALA A 32 27.05 -20.84 -2.40
N ASP A 33 28.10 -20.04 -2.48
CA ASP A 33 28.25 -18.73 -1.83
C ASP A 33 27.53 -17.58 -2.56
N MET A 34 26.87 -17.83 -3.70
CA MET A 34 25.87 -16.91 -4.23
C MET A 34 24.47 -17.11 -3.59
N LYS A 35 24.38 -17.66 -2.39
CA LYS A 35 23.40 -17.10 -1.47
C LYS A 35 23.91 -15.69 -1.16
N LYS A 36 23.53 -14.68 -1.98
CA LYS A 36 23.35 -13.35 -1.43
C LYS A 36 22.55 -13.60 -0.15
N GLU A 37 23.18 -13.42 1.01
CA GLU A 37 22.42 -13.12 2.22
C GLU A 37 21.43 -12.07 1.75
N ALA A 38 20.14 -12.41 1.76
CA ALA A 38 19.12 -11.39 1.61
C ALA A 38 19.53 -10.33 2.62
N PRO A 39 19.75 -9.06 2.22
CA PRO A 39 20.26 -8.05 3.12
C PRO A 39 19.45 -8.22 4.38
N GLN A 40 20.10 -8.49 5.52
CA GLN A 40 19.42 -8.65 6.80
C GLN A 40 18.58 -7.39 6.88
N LYS A 41 17.25 -7.56 6.74
CA LYS A 41 16.32 -6.44 6.81
C LYS A 41 16.53 -5.92 8.23
N GLN A 42 17.35 -4.87 8.38
CA GLN A 42 17.40 -4.14 9.62
C GLN A 42 15.95 -3.80 9.91
N VAL A 43 15.50 -4.02 11.13
CA VAL A 43 14.10 -3.86 11.55
C VAL A 43 13.62 -2.52 10.99
N ALA A 44 12.62 -2.57 10.11
CA ALA A 44 12.02 -1.38 9.56
C ALA A 44 11.65 -0.45 10.71
N SER A 45 11.87 0.85 10.56
CA SER A 45 11.45 1.81 11.59
C SER A 45 9.92 1.79 11.73
N TRP A 46 9.21 1.48 10.66
CA TRP A 46 7.76 1.32 10.62
C TRP A 46 7.36 -0.07 10.09
N GLN A 47 6.18 -0.54 10.51
CA GLN A 47 5.61 -1.80 10.02
C GLN A 47 5.09 -1.65 8.58
N ILE A 48 4.66 -0.44 8.22
CA ILE A 48 4.12 -0.11 6.90
C ILE A 48 5.00 0.99 6.30
N GLU A 49 5.63 0.68 5.19
CA GLU A 49 6.43 1.57 4.36
C GLU A 49 5.87 1.50 2.95
N SER A 50 5.00 2.45 2.60
CA SER A 50 4.17 2.42 1.40
C SER A 50 4.36 3.67 0.55
N ILE A 51 4.07 3.53 -0.74
CA ILE A 51 3.94 4.63 -1.69
C ILE A 51 2.62 4.45 -2.44
N ASP A 52 1.91 5.56 -2.58
CA ASP A 52 0.59 5.62 -3.19
C ASP A 52 0.65 5.69 -4.72
N THR A 53 -0.35 5.10 -5.39
CA THR A 53 -0.46 5.05 -6.86
C THR A 53 -1.74 5.69 -7.40
N MET A 54 -2.51 6.39 -6.57
CA MET A 54 -3.86 6.90 -6.85
C MET A 54 -4.02 7.53 -8.24
N LYS A 55 -3.07 8.37 -8.65
CA LYS A 55 -3.14 9.08 -9.93
C LYS A 55 -3.20 8.15 -11.14
N PHE A 56 -2.68 6.95 -11.02
CA PHE A 56 -2.73 5.95 -12.08
C PHE A 56 -3.69 4.79 -11.74
N SER A 57 -3.69 4.32 -10.51
CA SER A 57 -4.52 3.19 -10.14
C SER A 57 -6.01 3.53 -10.03
N ARG A 58 -6.37 4.80 -9.69
CA ARG A 58 -7.76 5.29 -9.65
C ARG A 58 -8.06 6.24 -10.81
N ASP A 59 -7.35 7.37 -10.88
CA ASP A 59 -7.71 8.46 -11.80
C ASP A 59 -7.59 8.02 -13.27
N ALA A 60 -6.62 7.15 -13.58
CA ALA A 60 -6.43 6.58 -14.91
C ALA A 60 -7.05 5.17 -15.08
N ALA A 61 -7.86 4.67 -14.12
CA ALA A 61 -8.43 3.32 -14.19
C ALA A 61 -9.28 3.09 -15.44
N GLY A 62 -10.02 4.12 -15.90
CA GLY A 62 -10.77 4.07 -17.15
C GLY A 62 -9.88 3.87 -18.39
N GLN A 63 -8.70 4.47 -18.42
CA GLN A 63 -7.71 4.26 -19.48
C GLN A 63 -7.14 2.83 -19.42
N GLY A 64 -6.92 2.32 -18.21
CA GLY A 64 -6.43 0.97 -17.98
C GLY A 64 -7.29 -0.14 -18.58
N LEU A 65 -8.57 0.14 -18.87
CA LEU A 65 -9.47 -0.80 -19.52
C LEU A 65 -9.23 -0.93 -21.03
N THR A 66 -8.62 0.06 -21.68
CA THR A 66 -8.56 0.15 -23.15
C THR A 66 -7.15 0.41 -23.70
N ASP A 67 -6.27 1.05 -22.92
CA ASP A 67 -4.92 1.39 -23.35
C ASP A 67 -3.97 0.20 -23.22
N LYS A 68 -3.42 -0.24 -24.37
CA LYS A 68 -2.46 -1.36 -24.43
C LYS A 68 -1.11 -1.05 -23.78
N SER A 69 -0.77 0.21 -23.59
CA SER A 69 0.48 0.63 -22.93
C SER A 69 0.36 0.61 -21.39
N TYR A 70 -0.85 0.67 -20.86
CA TYR A 70 -1.10 0.75 -19.41
C TYR A 70 -0.43 -0.35 -18.59
N PRO A 71 -0.39 -1.64 -19.00
CA PRO A 71 0.31 -2.67 -18.25
C PRO A 71 1.82 -2.44 -18.12
N ALA A 72 2.45 -1.84 -19.13
CA ALA A 72 3.88 -1.50 -19.06
C ALA A 72 4.14 -0.38 -18.05
N GLU A 73 3.25 0.61 -18.00
CA GLU A 73 3.30 1.70 -17.02
C GLU A 73 3.12 1.19 -15.58
N VAL A 74 2.12 0.32 -15.36
CA VAL A 74 1.90 -0.33 -14.05
C VAL A 74 3.15 -1.11 -13.61
N ASN A 75 3.71 -1.91 -14.52
CA ASN A 75 4.92 -2.68 -14.21
C ASN A 75 6.09 -1.77 -13.81
N LYS A 76 6.26 -0.65 -14.52
CA LYS A 76 7.33 0.30 -14.25
C LYS A 76 7.15 0.98 -12.89
N GLN A 77 5.98 1.54 -12.61
CA GLN A 77 5.71 2.20 -11.33
C GLN A 77 5.90 1.25 -10.14
N ILE A 78 5.40 0.02 -10.22
CA ILE A 78 5.58 -0.96 -9.14
C ILE A 78 7.05 -1.33 -8.97
N ALA A 79 7.82 -1.50 -10.06
CA ALA A 79 9.26 -1.77 -10.00
C ALA A 79 10.02 -0.62 -9.31
N GLU A 80 9.67 0.62 -9.65
CA GLU A 80 10.24 1.84 -9.05
C GLU A 80 9.93 1.90 -7.54
N ILE A 81 8.67 1.68 -7.15
CA ILE A 81 8.25 1.62 -5.74
C ILE A 81 9.02 0.53 -4.99
N ALA A 82 9.06 -0.69 -5.52
CA ALA A 82 9.79 -1.80 -4.89
C ALA A 82 11.29 -1.48 -4.73
N SER A 83 11.88 -0.73 -5.67
CA SER A 83 13.29 -0.34 -5.63
C SER A 83 13.63 0.57 -4.45
N THR A 84 12.66 1.28 -3.89
CA THR A 84 12.85 2.14 -2.71
C THR A 84 13.04 1.37 -1.41
N GLY A 85 12.64 0.09 -1.37
CA GLY A 85 12.59 -0.71 -0.15
C GLY A 85 11.21 -0.73 0.51
N ALA A 86 10.21 -0.08 -0.09
CA ALA A 86 8.82 -0.19 0.35
C ALA A 86 8.41 -1.65 0.56
N ASN A 87 7.63 -1.94 1.58
CA ASN A 87 7.07 -3.26 1.82
C ASN A 87 5.58 -3.37 1.42
N TYR A 88 4.94 -2.23 1.19
CA TYR A 88 3.58 -2.10 0.66
C TYR A 88 3.54 -1.17 -0.54
N VAL A 89 2.49 -1.31 -1.33
CA VAL A 89 2.06 -0.34 -2.32
C VAL A 89 0.57 -0.08 -2.12
N ALA A 90 0.17 1.19 -2.06
CA ALA A 90 -1.23 1.57 -2.00
C ALA A 90 -1.82 1.61 -3.42
N ILE A 91 -2.95 0.93 -3.59
CA ILE A 91 -3.66 0.77 -4.88
C ILE A 91 -5.10 1.23 -4.68
N ASP A 92 -5.47 2.28 -5.39
CA ASP A 92 -6.74 2.99 -5.20
C ASP A 92 -7.78 2.66 -6.29
N THR A 93 -7.54 1.61 -7.08
CA THR A 93 -8.46 1.19 -8.14
C THR A 93 -9.86 0.91 -7.57
N PRO A 94 -10.93 1.43 -8.20
CA PRO A 94 -12.29 1.20 -7.71
C PRO A 94 -12.66 -0.28 -7.61
N TYR A 95 -13.48 -0.59 -6.60
CA TYR A 95 -13.91 -1.98 -6.32
C TYR A 95 -15.06 -2.46 -7.20
N ASP A 96 -15.59 -1.61 -8.05
CA ASP A 96 -16.67 -1.98 -8.97
C ASP A 96 -16.21 -3.05 -9.97
N PRO A 97 -17.10 -3.99 -10.36
CA PRO A 97 -16.77 -5.09 -11.26
C PRO A 97 -16.12 -4.65 -12.58
N GLN A 98 -16.44 -3.46 -13.08
CA GLN A 98 -15.86 -2.88 -14.29
C GLN A 98 -14.34 -2.73 -14.18
N PHE A 99 -13.83 -2.34 -13.00
CA PHE A 99 -12.41 -2.04 -12.78
C PHE A 99 -11.60 -3.23 -12.27
N LEU A 100 -12.22 -4.38 -12.02
CA LEU A 100 -11.52 -5.59 -11.56
C LEU A 100 -10.36 -6.03 -12.45
N PRO A 101 -10.41 -5.93 -13.78
CA PRO A 101 -9.25 -6.25 -14.62
C PRO A 101 -8.04 -5.36 -14.32
N VAL A 102 -8.28 -4.06 -14.08
CA VAL A 102 -7.24 -3.08 -13.73
C VAL A 102 -6.69 -3.36 -12.33
N LEU A 103 -7.56 -3.55 -11.35
CA LEU A 103 -7.15 -3.90 -9.98
C LEU A 103 -6.31 -5.19 -9.95
N LYS A 104 -6.74 -6.23 -10.68
CA LYS A 104 -5.98 -7.50 -10.80
C LYS A 104 -4.60 -7.28 -11.37
N LEU A 105 -4.46 -6.44 -12.38
CA LEU A 105 -3.16 -6.10 -12.98
C LEU A 105 -2.23 -5.47 -11.94
N TRP A 106 -2.68 -4.45 -11.21
CA TRP A 106 -1.92 -3.79 -10.16
C TRP A 106 -1.51 -4.79 -9.06
N VAL A 107 -2.46 -5.55 -8.55
CA VAL A 107 -2.21 -6.55 -7.49
C VAL A 107 -1.20 -7.60 -7.93
N GLN A 108 -1.37 -8.20 -9.12
CA GLN A 108 -0.47 -9.22 -9.63
C GLN A 108 0.94 -8.67 -9.82
N THR A 109 1.06 -7.44 -10.32
CA THR A 109 2.35 -6.78 -10.49
C THR A 109 3.01 -6.50 -9.15
N ALA A 110 2.26 -6.01 -8.15
CA ALA A 110 2.78 -5.81 -6.79
C ALA A 110 3.34 -7.12 -6.21
N ARG A 111 2.60 -8.23 -6.35
CA ARG A 111 3.04 -9.55 -5.89
C ARG A 111 4.30 -10.04 -6.60
N PHE A 112 4.41 -9.79 -7.91
CA PHE A 112 5.60 -10.15 -8.69
C PHE A 112 6.87 -9.47 -8.13
N TYR A 113 6.75 -8.23 -7.67
CA TYR A 113 7.85 -7.50 -7.03
C TYR A 113 7.97 -7.72 -5.51
N GLY A 114 7.18 -8.63 -4.94
CA GLY A 114 7.24 -9.00 -3.52
C GLY A 114 6.64 -8.00 -2.54
N LEU A 115 5.79 -7.09 -3.02
CA LEU A 115 5.09 -6.11 -2.20
C LEU A 115 3.77 -6.69 -1.65
N HIS A 116 3.46 -6.34 -0.41
CA HIS A 116 2.09 -6.39 0.08
C HIS A 116 1.25 -5.28 -0.57
N VAL A 117 -0.05 -5.49 -0.64
CA VAL A 117 -0.98 -4.48 -1.16
C VAL A 117 -1.72 -3.82 -0.02
N TRP A 118 -1.72 -2.50 -0.03
CA TRP A 118 -2.70 -1.73 0.69
C TRP A 118 -3.82 -1.36 -0.29
N PHE A 119 -4.95 -2.04 -0.18
CA PHE A 119 -6.15 -1.73 -0.94
C PHE A 119 -6.76 -0.44 -0.41
N ARG A 120 -6.70 0.63 -1.19
CA ARG A 120 -7.24 1.96 -0.87
C ARG A 120 -8.31 2.40 -1.87
N GLY A 121 -8.90 1.46 -2.59
CA GLY A 121 -10.02 1.74 -3.48
C GLY A 121 -11.30 2.09 -2.73
N ASN A 122 -12.33 2.35 -3.52
CA ASN A 122 -13.68 2.58 -3.04
C ASN A 122 -14.68 2.10 -4.10
N LEU A 123 -15.95 1.99 -3.76
CA LEU A 123 -17.03 1.87 -4.72
C LEU A 123 -17.26 3.23 -5.38
N SER A 124 -17.21 3.30 -6.71
CA SER A 124 -17.33 4.57 -7.46
C SER A 124 -18.59 5.36 -7.12
N GLY A 125 -19.68 4.67 -6.80
CA GLY A 125 -20.93 5.31 -6.39
C GLY A 125 -20.91 5.98 -5.03
N TRP A 126 -19.90 5.76 -4.19
CA TRP A 126 -19.79 6.42 -2.89
C TRP A 126 -19.55 7.93 -3.03
N GLU A 127 -18.67 8.31 -3.93
CA GLU A 127 -18.33 9.71 -4.23
C GLU A 127 -18.77 10.16 -5.65
N GLY A 128 -19.49 9.31 -6.38
CA GLY A 128 -19.95 9.60 -7.74
C GLY A 128 -18.84 9.56 -8.80
N TRP A 129 -17.74 8.84 -8.56
CA TRP A 129 -16.67 8.69 -9.54
C TRP A 129 -17.16 7.98 -10.80
N PHE A 130 -16.54 8.30 -11.94
CA PHE A 130 -16.85 7.68 -13.23
C PHE A 130 -18.32 7.73 -13.63
N ASN A 131 -19.07 8.75 -13.15
CA ASN A 131 -20.52 8.93 -13.37
C ASN A 131 -21.40 7.81 -12.78
N TYR A 132 -20.92 7.09 -11.77
CA TYR A 132 -21.77 6.16 -11.03
C TYR A 132 -22.81 6.91 -10.19
N PRO A 133 -24.03 6.40 -10.09
CA PRO A 133 -25.01 6.98 -9.18
C PRO A 133 -24.56 6.80 -7.73
N GLN A 134 -24.86 7.81 -6.89
CA GLN A 134 -24.56 7.74 -5.47
C GLN A 134 -25.27 6.56 -4.81
N ILE A 135 -24.57 5.89 -3.91
CA ILE A 135 -25.08 4.76 -3.13
C ILE A 135 -25.23 5.16 -1.65
N THR A 136 -26.08 4.45 -0.94
CA THR A 136 -26.29 4.61 0.50
C THR A 136 -25.20 3.90 1.31
N GLU A 137 -25.07 4.22 2.61
CA GLU A 137 -24.20 3.52 3.55
C GLU A 137 -24.49 2.00 3.59
N GLN A 138 -25.76 1.62 3.60
CA GLN A 138 -26.14 0.21 3.58
C GLN A 138 -25.69 -0.50 2.29
N GLU A 139 -25.87 0.13 1.14
CA GLU A 139 -25.39 -0.41 -0.14
C GLU A 139 -23.87 -0.47 -0.20
N HIS A 140 -23.16 0.48 0.43
CA HIS A 140 -21.73 0.49 0.51
C HIS A 140 -21.24 -0.74 1.29
N ILE A 141 -21.76 -0.98 2.50
CA ILE A 141 -21.44 -2.14 3.33
C ILE A 141 -21.69 -3.46 2.57
N GLU A 142 -22.87 -3.60 1.95
CA GLU A 142 -23.25 -4.81 1.23
C GLU A 142 -22.33 -5.09 0.04
N LYS A 143 -22.06 -4.08 -0.79
CA LYS A 143 -21.23 -4.21 -1.99
C LYS A 143 -19.75 -4.43 -1.67
N THR A 144 -19.24 -3.78 -0.62
CA THR A 144 -17.86 -4.02 -0.14
C THR A 144 -17.70 -5.46 0.35
N ARG A 145 -18.67 -5.93 1.12
CA ARG A 145 -18.71 -7.34 1.53
C ARG A 145 -18.77 -8.29 0.32
N GLU A 146 -19.60 -8.02 -0.67
CA GLU A 146 -19.67 -8.81 -1.90
C GLU A 146 -18.36 -8.78 -2.69
N PHE A 147 -17.71 -7.61 -2.78
CA PHE A 147 -16.40 -7.49 -3.41
C PHE A 147 -15.38 -8.42 -2.77
N ILE A 148 -15.29 -8.45 -1.43
CA ILE A 148 -14.36 -9.34 -0.70
C ILE A 148 -14.68 -10.80 -0.98
N LEU A 149 -15.94 -11.21 -0.83
CA LEU A 149 -16.36 -12.60 -0.97
C LEU A 149 -16.20 -13.15 -2.39
N ASN A 150 -16.40 -12.30 -3.40
CA ASN A 150 -16.33 -12.70 -4.81
C ASN A 150 -14.91 -12.67 -5.39
N ASN A 151 -13.94 -12.08 -4.67
CA ASN A 151 -12.57 -11.89 -5.17
C ASN A 151 -11.49 -12.40 -4.19
N PRO A 152 -11.60 -13.63 -3.63
CA PRO A 152 -10.67 -14.12 -2.61
C PRO A 152 -9.22 -14.23 -3.09
N SER A 153 -9.00 -14.34 -4.41
CA SER A 153 -7.67 -14.44 -5.01
C SER A 153 -6.90 -13.12 -5.06
N LEU A 154 -7.55 -11.98 -4.85
CA LEU A 154 -6.87 -10.69 -4.77
C LEU A 154 -6.06 -10.57 -3.48
N PHE A 155 -6.54 -11.16 -2.38
CA PHE A 155 -6.05 -10.93 -1.05
C PHE A 155 -5.01 -11.96 -0.61
N GLN A 156 -4.00 -11.51 0.12
CA GLN A 156 -3.02 -12.33 0.82
C GLN A 156 -2.98 -11.95 2.30
N ASP A 157 -2.55 -12.90 3.13
CA ASP A 157 -2.32 -12.63 4.55
C ASP A 157 -1.27 -11.52 4.69
N GLY A 158 -1.57 -10.54 5.55
CA GLY A 158 -0.72 -9.38 5.78
C GLY A 158 -1.03 -8.16 4.88
N ASP A 159 -1.92 -8.29 3.89
CA ASP A 159 -2.43 -7.12 3.16
C ASP A 159 -3.18 -6.17 4.08
N ILE A 160 -3.36 -4.94 3.63
CA ILE A 160 -4.20 -3.94 4.30
C ILE A 160 -5.41 -3.65 3.41
N PHE A 161 -6.57 -3.51 4.04
CA PHE A 161 -7.80 -3.15 3.37
C PHE A 161 -8.42 -1.91 3.97
N THR A 162 -8.63 -0.91 3.14
CA THR A 162 -9.43 0.28 3.37
C THR A 162 -10.65 0.17 2.46
N SER A 163 -11.82 0.08 3.03
CA SER A 163 -13.06 -0.03 2.24
C SER A 163 -13.40 1.28 1.53
N CYS A 164 -13.09 2.42 2.16
CA CYS A 164 -13.18 3.75 1.59
C CYS A 164 -12.16 4.69 2.23
N PRO A 165 -11.15 5.17 1.46
CA PRO A 165 -10.34 6.30 1.90
C PRO A 165 -11.20 7.56 1.93
N GLU A 166 -10.94 8.45 2.92
CA GLU A 166 -11.73 9.68 3.12
C GLU A 166 -13.26 9.45 3.01
N CYS A 167 -13.73 8.43 3.70
CA CYS A 167 -15.10 7.94 3.63
C CYS A 167 -16.14 9.02 3.97
N GLU A 168 -15.73 10.02 4.75
CA GLU A 168 -16.50 11.21 5.10
C GLU A 168 -16.97 12.03 3.90
N ASN A 169 -16.24 11.98 2.79
CA ASN A 169 -16.57 12.73 1.57
C ASN A 169 -17.89 12.22 0.97
N GLY A 170 -18.04 10.91 0.78
CA GLY A 170 -19.26 10.31 0.28
C GLY A 170 -20.40 10.31 1.30
N ALA A 171 -20.08 10.20 2.59
CA ALA A 171 -21.05 10.34 3.68
C ALA A 171 -21.53 11.79 3.89
N HIS A 172 -20.88 12.78 3.27
CA HIS A 172 -21.15 14.21 3.48
C HIS A 172 -21.13 14.59 4.98
N LEU A 173 -20.15 14.06 5.73
CA LEU A 173 -20.08 14.19 7.19
C LEU A 173 -19.90 15.64 7.61
N ASN A 174 -20.82 16.12 8.46
CA ASN A 174 -20.66 17.38 9.17
C ASN A 174 -20.08 17.11 10.57
N ILE A 175 -18.77 17.32 10.74
CA ILE A 175 -18.10 17.12 12.05
C ILE A 175 -18.57 18.09 13.16
N GLY A 176 -19.26 19.18 12.81
CA GLY A 176 -19.89 20.10 13.76
C GLY A 176 -21.21 19.59 14.34
N ASP A 177 -21.79 18.53 13.78
CA ASP A 177 -23.01 17.88 14.28
C ASP A 177 -22.67 16.58 15.00
N SER A 178 -22.81 16.58 16.32
CA SER A 178 -22.52 15.40 17.16
C SER A 178 -23.38 14.17 16.82
N ASN A 179 -24.59 14.36 16.30
CA ASN A 179 -25.44 13.25 15.89
C ASN A 179 -24.93 12.65 14.57
N ALA A 180 -24.51 13.49 13.63
CA ALA A 180 -23.89 13.01 12.39
C ALA A 180 -22.58 12.23 12.67
N VAL A 181 -21.74 12.75 13.58
CA VAL A 181 -20.53 12.04 14.01
C VAL A 181 -20.87 10.71 14.66
N ALA A 182 -21.87 10.66 15.54
CA ALA A 182 -22.28 9.40 16.18
C ALA A 182 -22.82 8.39 15.16
N ALA A 183 -23.62 8.82 14.19
CA ALA A 183 -24.13 7.96 13.12
C ALA A 183 -22.98 7.42 12.24
N TYR A 184 -22.04 8.28 11.88
CA TYR A 184 -20.88 7.91 11.08
C TYR A 184 -19.97 6.88 11.79
N ARG A 185 -19.76 6.99 13.09
CA ARG A 185 -19.07 5.96 13.90
C ARG A 185 -19.77 4.61 13.81
N VAL A 186 -21.09 4.58 13.88
CA VAL A 186 -21.89 3.35 13.74
C VAL A 186 -21.70 2.75 12.35
N PHE A 187 -21.70 3.58 11.30
CA PHE A 187 -21.41 3.13 9.94
C PHE A 187 -20.03 2.47 9.85
N LEU A 188 -18.96 3.13 10.28
CA LEU A 188 -17.60 2.59 10.22
C LEU A 188 -17.46 1.27 10.99
N ILE A 189 -18.05 1.17 12.19
CA ILE A 189 -17.99 -0.04 13.00
C ILE A 189 -18.77 -1.18 12.32
N THR A 190 -19.93 -0.88 11.72
CA THR A 190 -20.72 -1.87 11.01
C THR A 190 -19.99 -2.41 9.79
N GLU A 191 -19.36 -1.52 9.01
CA GLU A 191 -18.54 -1.90 7.86
C GLU A 191 -17.32 -2.73 8.28
N TYR A 192 -16.57 -2.29 9.28
CA TYR A 192 -15.45 -3.02 9.84
C TYR A 192 -15.79 -4.47 10.21
N ASN A 193 -16.94 -4.66 10.91
CA ASN A 193 -17.38 -5.98 11.32
C ASN A 193 -17.81 -6.82 10.12
N SER A 194 -18.53 -6.24 9.15
CA SER A 194 -18.96 -6.89 7.92
C SER A 194 -17.77 -7.40 7.10
N ASP A 195 -16.72 -6.57 6.97
CA ASP A 195 -15.51 -6.91 6.23
C ASP A 195 -14.70 -7.99 6.93
N ASN A 196 -14.55 -7.90 8.25
CA ASN A 196 -13.87 -8.94 9.04
C ASN A 196 -14.56 -10.30 8.90
N GLU A 197 -15.90 -10.34 8.90
CA GLU A 197 -16.65 -11.57 8.64
C GLU A 197 -16.42 -12.09 7.21
N ALA A 198 -16.34 -11.19 6.22
CA ALA A 198 -16.07 -11.56 4.84
C ALA A 198 -14.67 -12.14 4.68
N PHE A 199 -13.63 -11.50 5.24
CA PHE A 199 -12.26 -12.01 5.25
C PHE A 199 -12.15 -13.35 5.96
N ALA A 200 -12.81 -13.51 7.09
CA ALA A 200 -12.86 -14.80 7.81
C ALA A 200 -13.48 -15.91 6.94
N LYS A 201 -14.55 -15.61 6.20
CA LYS A 201 -15.21 -16.57 5.30
C LYS A 201 -14.32 -17.03 4.14
N ILE A 202 -13.51 -16.12 3.59
CA ILE A 202 -12.56 -16.48 2.52
C ILE A 202 -11.23 -17.01 3.06
N GLY A 203 -11.06 -17.10 4.39
CA GLY A 203 -9.89 -17.65 5.06
C GLY A 203 -8.63 -16.78 4.89
N LYS A 204 -8.76 -15.46 4.86
CA LYS A 204 -7.66 -14.50 4.71
C LYS A 204 -7.47 -13.67 5.97
N LYS A 205 -6.20 -13.43 6.33
CA LYS A 205 -5.80 -12.55 7.43
C LYS A 205 -5.35 -11.20 6.89
N VAL A 206 -6.32 -10.38 6.51
CA VAL A 206 -6.12 -9.02 6.01
C VAL A 206 -6.27 -8.03 7.18
N ASN A 207 -5.39 -7.05 7.25
CA ASN A 207 -5.47 -5.96 8.22
C ASN A 207 -6.58 -5.01 7.76
N ASN A 208 -7.74 -5.09 8.39
CA ASN A 208 -8.91 -4.26 8.11
C ASN A 208 -9.04 -3.11 9.12
N GLY A 209 -9.94 -2.15 8.87
CA GLY A 209 -10.18 -1.00 9.75
C GLY A 209 -9.21 0.16 9.54
N TYR A 210 -8.51 0.17 8.43
CA TYR A 210 -7.61 1.27 8.03
C TYR A 210 -8.39 2.37 7.30
N PHE A 211 -9.47 2.87 7.92
CA PHE A 211 -10.23 4.00 7.39
C PHE A 211 -9.36 5.26 7.46
N SER A 212 -8.82 5.67 6.32
CA SER A 212 -8.13 6.95 6.27
C SER A 212 -9.12 8.10 6.23
N MET A 213 -8.79 9.17 6.91
CA MET A 213 -9.61 10.37 7.01
C MET A 213 -8.74 11.61 7.26
N ASN A 214 -9.26 12.77 6.90
CA ASN A 214 -8.58 14.03 7.24
C ASN A 214 -8.37 14.15 8.74
N ALA A 215 -7.28 14.79 9.18
CA ALA A 215 -6.89 14.84 10.58
C ALA A 215 -7.95 15.49 11.51
N ASP A 216 -8.67 16.50 11.05
CA ASP A 216 -9.76 17.13 11.78
C ASP A 216 -10.98 16.21 11.95
N VAL A 217 -11.27 15.43 10.90
CA VAL A 217 -12.30 14.36 10.94
C VAL A 217 -11.87 13.28 11.93
N ALA A 218 -10.62 12.85 11.90
CA ALA A 218 -10.09 11.87 12.84
C ALA A 218 -10.22 12.34 14.30
N HIS A 219 -9.95 13.60 14.59
CA HIS A 219 -10.17 14.17 15.94
C HIS A 219 -11.65 14.12 16.36
N ALA A 220 -12.57 14.32 15.43
CA ALA A 220 -13.99 14.29 15.75
C ALA A 220 -14.55 12.85 15.89
N VAL A 221 -14.08 11.94 15.05
CA VAL A 221 -14.64 10.58 14.91
C VAL A 221 -13.94 9.56 15.79
N MET A 222 -12.59 9.58 15.84
CA MET A 222 -11.77 8.53 16.45
C MET A 222 -11.50 8.81 17.94
N ASP A 223 -12.58 8.77 18.76
CA ASP A 223 -12.39 8.73 20.21
C ASP A 223 -11.85 7.36 20.67
N ARG A 224 -11.45 7.25 21.95
CA ARG A 224 -10.85 6.01 22.48
C ARG A 224 -11.72 4.78 22.31
N ALA A 225 -13.03 4.90 22.46
CA ALA A 225 -13.96 3.78 22.33
C ALA A 225 -14.06 3.33 20.88
N THR A 226 -14.32 4.26 19.97
CA THR A 226 -14.40 4.00 18.53
C THR A 226 -13.09 3.43 18.00
N THR A 227 -11.95 4.01 18.39
CA THR A 227 -10.63 3.52 17.99
C THR A 227 -10.40 2.06 18.43
N GLN A 228 -10.78 1.73 19.67
CA GLN A 228 -10.66 0.36 20.17
C GLN A 228 -11.56 -0.62 19.40
N GLU A 229 -12.77 -0.24 19.08
CA GLU A 229 -13.71 -1.08 18.32
C GLU A 229 -13.25 -1.30 16.88
N LEU A 230 -12.53 -0.32 16.29
CA LEU A 230 -11.95 -0.39 14.95
C LEU A 230 -10.53 -1.01 14.91
N GLY A 231 -10.10 -1.68 15.98
CA GLY A 231 -8.84 -2.42 16.00
C GLY A 231 -7.62 -1.64 16.51
N GLY A 232 -7.80 -0.43 17.03
CA GLY A 232 -6.76 0.33 17.71
C GLY A 232 -5.81 1.12 16.80
N ILE A 233 -6.14 1.25 15.50
CA ILE A 233 -5.38 1.99 14.50
C ILE A 233 -6.20 3.22 14.08
N VAL A 234 -5.53 4.37 13.95
CA VAL A 234 -6.08 5.57 13.32
C VAL A 234 -5.24 5.90 12.10
N VAL A 235 -5.86 5.97 10.95
CA VAL A 235 -5.21 6.36 9.70
C VAL A 235 -5.61 7.79 9.35
N ILE A 236 -4.61 8.64 9.14
CA ILE A 236 -4.86 10.05 8.80
C ILE A 236 -4.22 10.42 7.47
N ASP A 237 -4.97 11.14 6.66
CA ASP A 237 -4.48 11.84 5.49
C ASP A 237 -4.16 13.27 5.93
N HIS A 238 -2.84 13.56 6.08
CA HIS A 238 -2.38 14.72 6.83
C HIS A 238 -1.37 15.54 6.05
N TYR A 239 -1.84 16.62 5.47
CA TYR A 239 -1.04 17.59 4.74
C TYR A 239 -0.89 18.87 5.55
N VAL A 240 0.34 19.30 5.75
CA VAL A 240 0.70 20.41 6.62
C VAL A 240 1.83 21.26 6.05
N PRO A 241 1.97 22.53 6.50
CA PRO A 241 3.03 23.41 6.02
C PRO A 241 4.43 22.90 6.36
N THR A 242 4.64 22.41 7.58
CA THR A 242 5.99 22.09 8.08
C THR A 242 6.10 20.63 8.58
N PRO A 243 7.32 20.06 8.55
CA PRO A 243 7.59 18.76 9.15
C PRO A 243 7.24 18.66 10.63
N GLN A 244 7.35 19.78 11.37
CA GLN A 244 7.00 19.82 12.78
C GLN A 244 5.50 19.69 12.99
N ASP A 245 4.68 20.39 12.18
CA ASP A 245 3.21 20.27 12.24
C ASP A 245 2.76 18.83 11.93
N LEU A 246 3.48 18.12 11.03
CA LEU A 246 3.20 16.71 10.73
C LEU A 246 3.40 15.82 11.96
N MET A 247 4.51 16.02 12.66
CA MET A 247 4.81 15.27 13.89
C MET A 247 3.81 15.57 14.99
N GLU A 248 3.50 16.86 15.22
CA GLU A 248 2.52 17.28 16.23
C GLU A 248 1.11 16.73 15.94
N GLY A 249 0.71 16.68 14.67
CA GLY A 249 -0.55 16.07 14.26
C GLY A 249 -0.61 14.57 14.59
N VAL A 250 0.45 13.83 14.30
CA VAL A 250 0.54 12.40 14.64
C VAL A 250 0.43 12.17 16.15
N GLU A 251 1.16 12.95 16.96
CA GLU A 251 1.11 12.82 18.42
C GLU A 251 -0.26 13.21 18.98
N SER A 252 -0.84 14.30 18.48
CA SER A 252 -2.17 14.78 18.90
C SER A 252 -3.28 13.75 18.65
N ILE A 253 -3.26 13.10 17.48
CA ILE A 253 -4.21 12.01 17.15
C ILE A 253 -4.00 10.82 18.09
N ALA A 254 -2.77 10.40 18.32
CA ALA A 254 -2.50 9.30 19.24
C ALA A 254 -2.98 9.57 20.67
N ASP A 255 -2.75 10.78 21.16
CA ASP A 255 -3.17 11.20 22.50
C ASP A 255 -4.69 11.24 22.67
N SER A 256 -5.40 11.77 21.69
CA SER A 256 -6.86 11.87 21.73
C SER A 256 -7.53 10.52 21.55
N SER A 257 -7.10 9.75 20.57
CA SER A 257 -7.69 8.45 20.20
C SER A 257 -7.25 7.29 21.08
N GLY A 258 -6.06 7.39 21.68
CA GLY A 258 -5.41 6.29 22.39
C GLY A 258 -4.92 5.16 21.50
N GLY A 259 -4.97 5.33 20.17
CA GLY A 259 -4.56 4.35 19.16
C GLY A 259 -3.13 4.53 18.69
N LYS A 260 -2.69 3.59 17.84
CA LYS A 260 -1.52 3.79 16.98
C LYS A 260 -1.94 4.57 15.76
N VAL A 261 -1.01 5.33 15.18
CA VAL A 261 -1.27 6.17 14.01
C VAL A 261 -0.56 5.61 12.78
N VAL A 262 -1.23 5.68 11.66
CA VAL A 262 -0.65 5.47 10.33
C VAL A 262 -0.92 6.72 9.50
N LEU A 263 0.11 7.24 8.85
CA LEU A 263 -0.05 8.28 7.83
C LEU A 263 -0.55 7.60 6.55
N GLY A 264 -1.84 7.75 6.26
CA GLY A 264 -2.49 7.23 5.06
C GLY A 264 -2.09 8.03 3.84
N GLU A 265 -1.96 9.35 4.01
CA GLU A 265 -1.39 10.24 3.02
C GLU A 265 -0.57 11.33 3.69
N PHE A 266 0.61 11.60 3.16
CA PHE A 266 1.42 12.76 3.49
C PHE A 266 2.39 13.06 2.35
N GLY A 267 2.84 14.30 2.25
CA GLY A 267 3.80 14.71 1.24
C GLY A 267 3.81 16.23 1.04
N ALA A 268 4.80 16.70 0.31
CA ALA A 268 4.93 18.10 -0.10
C ALA A 268 5.53 18.16 -1.52
N PRO A 269 5.26 19.25 -2.28
CA PRO A 269 4.42 20.38 -1.91
C PRO A 269 2.93 20.13 -2.11
N ILE A 270 2.12 20.70 -1.23
CA ILE A 270 0.71 20.97 -1.50
C ILE A 270 0.61 22.49 -1.74
N PRO A 271 0.24 22.95 -2.95
CA PRO A 271 0.38 24.35 -3.34
C PRO A 271 -0.26 25.36 -2.38
N ASP A 272 -1.44 25.04 -1.86
CA ASP A 272 -2.18 25.91 -0.95
C ASP A 272 -1.61 25.94 0.49
N LEU A 273 -0.74 24.98 0.85
CA LEU A 273 -0.13 24.87 2.19
C LEU A 273 1.35 25.24 2.18
N ASN A 274 2.10 24.73 1.21
CA ASN A 274 3.56 24.87 1.16
C ASN A 274 4.02 25.87 0.06
N GLY A 275 3.08 26.31 -0.82
CA GLY A 275 3.43 27.00 -2.03
C GLY A 275 4.11 26.08 -3.06
N THR A 276 4.84 26.66 -4.00
CA THR A 276 5.65 25.90 -4.95
C THR A 276 7.00 25.55 -4.33
N MET A 277 7.44 24.32 -4.49
CA MET A 277 8.76 23.84 -4.06
C MET A 277 9.58 23.39 -5.25
N THR A 278 10.87 23.66 -5.22
CA THR A 278 11.84 22.97 -6.08
C THR A 278 12.01 21.52 -5.59
N ASP A 279 12.52 20.64 -6.44
CA ASP A 279 12.81 19.26 -6.06
C ASP A 279 13.75 19.14 -4.85
N ALA A 280 14.71 20.07 -4.73
CA ALA A 280 15.60 20.15 -3.57
C ALA A 280 14.86 20.52 -2.27
N GLN A 281 13.87 21.43 -2.36
CA GLN A 281 13.04 21.81 -1.21
C GLN A 281 12.09 20.68 -0.83
N GLN A 282 11.47 19.99 -1.80
CA GLN A 282 10.67 18.78 -1.55
C GLN A 282 11.50 17.72 -0.80
N SER A 283 12.71 17.45 -1.30
CA SER A 283 13.63 16.48 -0.71
C SER A 283 14.01 16.86 0.73
N ALA A 284 14.30 18.14 0.99
CA ALA A 284 14.65 18.63 2.31
C ALA A 284 13.46 18.56 3.29
N TRP A 285 12.26 18.91 2.83
CA TRP A 285 11.02 18.77 3.62
C TRP A 285 10.79 17.29 4.01
N LEU A 286 10.92 16.38 3.06
CA LEU A 286 10.75 14.95 3.30
C LEU A 286 11.80 14.38 4.26
N GLU A 287 13.08 14.74 4.08
CA GLU A 287 14.16 14.32 5.01
C GLU A 287 13.89 14.75 6.45
N GLN A 288 13.47 15.99 6.63
CA GLN A 288 13.13 16.53 7.97
C GLN A 288 11.90 15.82 8.55
N SER A 289 10.85 15.62 7.74
CA SER A 289 9.63 14.90 8.15
C SER A 289 9.95 13.48 8.60
N LEU A 290 10.63 12.70 7.78
CA LEU A 290 10.96 11.31 8.11
C LEU A 290 11.90 11.23 9.32
N THR A 291 12.86 12.19 9.49
CA THR A 291 13.71 12.26 10.67
C THR A 291 12.88 12.42 11.95
N LEU A 292 11.92 13.33 11.97
CA LEU A 292 11.04 13.53 13.13
C LEU A 292 10.16 12.30 13.36
N LEU A 293 9.53 11.79 12.31
CA LEU A 293 8.62 10.65 12.38
C LEU A 293 9.29 9.37 12.90
N THR A 294 10.61 9.16 12.71
CA THR A 294 11.32 8.02 13.30
C THR A 294 11.34 8.06 14.83
N THR A 295 11.11 9.23 15.45
CA THR A 295 11.06 9.38 16.91
C THR A 295 9.66 9.10 17.49
N ALA A 296 8.62 9.10 16.65
CA ALA A 296 7.23 8.90 17.03
C ALA A 296 6.92 7.42 17.32
N LYS A 297 6.99 6.99 18.58
CA LYS A 297 6.71 5.60 19.00
C LYS A 297 5.27 5.16 18.75
N VAL A 298 4.38 6.12 18.55
CA VAL A 298 2.96 5.88 18.25
C VAL A 298 2.71 5.62 16.76
N LEU A 299 3.63 6.03 15.89
CA LEU A 299 3.52 5.87 14.44
C LEU A 299 3.87 4.44 14.03
N GLN A 300 2.92 3.76 13.41
CA GLN A 300 3.06 2.39 12.95
C GLN A 300 3.45 2.29 11.48
N GLY A 301 3.12 3.28 10.68
CA GLY A 301 3.40 3.24 9.25
C GLY A 301 3.17 4.56 8.53
N VAL A 302 3.69 4.59 7.32
CA VAL A 302 3.62 5.75 6.43
C VAL A 302 3.31 5.31 5.00
N ASN A 303 2.44 6.05 4.32
CA ASN A 303 2.16 5.94 2.90
C ASN A 303 2.41 7.30 2.24
N TYR A 304 3.49 7.41 1.46
CA TYR A 304 3.81 8.67 0.79
C TYR A 304 2.88 8.88 -0.40
N TRP A 305 2.19 10.01 -0.42
CA TRP A 305 1.36 10.42 -1.55
C TRP A 305 2.14 11.39 -2.44
N VAL A 306 2.54 11.09 -3.68
CA VAL A 306 2.16 9.97 -4.54
C VAL A 306 3.39 9.59 -5.39
N SER A 307 3.37 8.40 -6.00
CA SER A 307 4.45 7.96 -6.90
C SER A 307 4.63 8.90 -8.08
N LYS A 308 3.55 9.17 -8.85
CA LYS A 308 3.56 9.96 -10.09
C LYS A 308 2.27 10.77 -10.24
N GLY A 309 2.31 11.88 -11.00
CA GLY A 309 1.12 12.60 -11.46
C GLY A 309 0.50 13.59 -10.48
N GLY A 310 1.01 13.75 -9.27
CA GLY A 310 0.55 14.73 -8.27
C GLY A 310 1.58 15.82 -8.00
N SER A 311 1.21 16.82 -7.22
CA SER A 311 2.12 17.90 -6.82
C SER A 311 3.31 17.39 -5.98
N THR A 312 3.10 16.32 -5.22
CA THR A 312 4.09 15.66 -4.36
C THR A 312 4.85 14.54 -5.07
N ALA A 313 4.61 14.31 -6.37
CA ALA A 313 5.14 13.19 -7.12
C ALA A 313 6.64 12.95 -6.87
N LEU A 314 7.02 11.68 -6.72
CA LEU A 314 8.39 11.21 -6.53
C LEU A 314 9.14 11.03 -7.85
N TRP A 315 8.43 10.64 -8.90
CA TRP A 315 8.97 10.52 -10.25
C TRP A 315 8.34 11.54 -11.18
N ASN A 316 9.12 12.06 -12.10
CA ASN A 316 8.65 12.93 -13.17
C ASN A 316 7.84 12.14 -14.21
N ASP A 317 7.13 12.83 -15.10
CA ASP A 317 6.34 12.19 -16.18
C ASP A 317 7.20 11.35 -17.14
N ASP A 318 8.48 11.67 -17.28
CA ASP A 318 9.47 10.91 -18.05
C ASP A 318 10.13 9.77 -17.26
N ASP A 319 9.61 9.48 -16.07
CA ASP A 319 10.07 8.46 -15.14
C ASP A 319 11.45 8.72 -14.48
N THR A 320 12.01 9.91 -14.64
CA THR A 320 13.21 10.27 -13.91
C THR A 320 12.89 10.48 -12.43
N PRO A 321 13.66 9.87 -11.49
CA PRO A 321 13.42 10.05 -10.08
C PRO A 321 13.82 11.44 -9.61
N LYS A 322 12.97 12.06 -8.78
CA LYS A 322 13.32 13.27 -8.04
C LYS A 322 14.24 12.94 -6.85
N PRO A 323 15.01 13.92 -6.32
CA PRO A 323 15.86 13.70 -5.14
C PRO A 323 15.12 13.12 -3.93
N ALA A 324 13.83 13.38 -3.78
CA ALA A 324 12.98 12.83 -2.73
C ALA A 324 12.91 11.29 -2.73
N VAL A 325 13.08 10.63 -3.90
CA VAL A 325 13.16 9.16 -3.99
C VAL A 325 14.35 8.62 -3.21
N ALA A 326 15.51 9.29 -3.31
CA ALA A 326 16.72 8.88 -2.58
C ALA A 326 16.52 9.00 -1.06
N VAL A 327 15.83 10.06 -0.62
CA VAL A 327 15.46 10.24 0.79
C VAL A 327 14.59 9.11 1.27
N LEU A 328 13.47 8.83 0.59
CA LEU A 328 12.56 7.75 0.96
C LEU A 328 13.29 6.39 1.00
N THR A 329 14.11 6.12 -0.01
CA THR A 329 14.92 4.89 -0.11
C THR A 329 15.84 4.72 1.10
N LYS A 330 16.48 5.79 1.57
CA LYS A 330 17.35 5.77 2.74
C LYS A 330 16.59 5.29 3.99
N TYR A 331 15.37 5.77 4.22
CA TYR A 331 14.55 5.40 5.37
C TYR A 331 13.94 3.99 5.21
N TYR A 332 13.37 3.68 4.05
CA TYR A 332 12.74 2.38 3.82
C TYR A 332 13.72 1.21 3.75
N LYS A 333 14.99 1.46 3.40
CA LYS A 333 16.06 0.45 3.47
C LYS A 333 16.84 0.45 4.77
N ASN A 334 16.50 1.35 5.72
CA ASN A 334 17.24 1.53 6.97
C ASN A 334 18.76 1.68 6.77
N THR A 335 19.14 2.54 5.83
CA THR A 335 20.56 2.87 5.54
C THR A 335 20.97 4.19 6.15
N LEU A 336 20.42 4.51 7.33
CA LEU A 336 20.65 5.73 8.11
C LEU A 336 22.05 5.79 8.72
#